data_6f6c5b3919d75d5d23b5ea26e59f079d
#
_entry.id   6f6c5b3919d75d5d23b5ea26e59f079d
#
_cell.length_a   1.000
_cell.length_b   1.000
_cell.length_c   1.000
_cell.angle_alpha   90.00
_cell.angle_beta   90.00
_cell.angle_gamma   90.00
#
_symmetry.space_group_name_H-M   'P 1'
#
loop_
_entity.id
_entity.type
_entity.pdbx_description
1 polymer ?
#
loop_
_entity_poly.entity_id
_entity_poly.type
_entity_poly.pdbx_seq_one_letter_code
_entity_poly.pdbx_strand_id
1 'polypeptide(L)'
;IAQQWKKLGVNAQVRAIPPSGAQQNYLAPRNYDVLVYQIHLGADPDMFAYWSSTQTQASGLNLANYRSRRAEIALSAGRSNTNPEARQARYVAFVHQWLKDCPAIALYQPSLIYATEPSVRMLNSGEALIDAGNRYQATGNWTSATRMVMTTP
;
A
#
# COMPACT_ATOMS: atom_id res chain seq x y z
N ILE A 1 -1.71 6.86 -19.35
CA ILE A 1 -0.78 5.78 -19.69
C ILE A 1 -1.02 5.33 -21.13
N ALA A 2 -2.16 4.76 -21.52
CA ALA A 2 -2.39 4.25 -22.88
C ALA A 2 -2.17 5.28 -23.98
N GLN A 3 -2.65 6.53 -23.82
CA GLN A 3 -2.40 7.61 -24.75
C GLN A 3 -0.91 7.99 -24.88
N GLN A 4 -0.16 7.91 -23.79
CA GLN A 4 1.28 8.14 -23.77
C GLN A 4 2.02 7.02 -24.50
N TRP A 5 1.62 5.77 -24.28
CA TRP A 5 2.19 4.60 -24.94
C TRP A 5 1.92 4.60 -26.43
N LYS A 6 0.75 5.08 -26.86
CA LYS A 6 0.43 5.23 -28.28
C LYS A 6 1.43 6.13 -29.02
N LYS A 7 1.93 7.20 -28.35
CA LYS A 7 2.98 8.07 -28.91
C LYS A 7 4.32 7.35 -29.12
N LEU A 8 4.54 6.27 -28.38
CA LEU A 8 5.73 5.40 -28.51
C LEU A 8 5.50 4.20 -29.44
N GLY A 9 4.37 4.14 -30.14
CA GLY A 9 4.02 3.05 -31.05
C GLY A 9 3.39 1.83 -30.37
N VAL A 10 3.11 1.88 -29.06
CA VAL A 10 2.45 0.80 -28.33
C VAL A 10 0.94 1.01 -28.32
N ASN A 11 0.22 0.08 -28.90
CA ASN A 11 -1.25 0.08 -28.91
C ASN A 11 -1.80 -0.72 -27.75
N ALA A 12 -2.16 -0.04 -26.67
CA ALA A 12 -2.72 -0.63 -25.46
C ALA A 12 -4.26 -0.59 -25.48
N GLN A 13 -4.90 -1.74 -25.33
CA GLN A 13 -6.34 -1.84 -25.11
C GLN A 13 -6.65 -1.76 -23.62
N VAL A 14 -7.31 -0.70 -23.19
CA VAL A 14 -7.67 -0.50 -21.79
C VAL A 14 -9.03 -1.15 -21.49
N ARG A 15 -9.05 -2.02 -20.50
CA ARG A 15 -10.28 -2.64 -20.00
C ARG A 15 -10.47 -2.27 -18.52
N ALA A 16 -11.55 -1.58 -18.20
CA ALA A 16 -11.98 -1.40 -16.82
C ALA A 16 -12.64 -2.70 -16.32
N ILE A 17 -12.15 -3.22 -15.21
CA ILE A 17 -12.63 -4.46 -14.61
C ILE A 17 -13.55 -4.11 -13.44
N PRO A 18 -14.82 -4.52 -13.43
CA PRO A 18 -15.68 -4.32 -12.29
C PRO A 18 -15.17 -5.17 -11.10
N PRO A 19 -15.34 -4.72 -9.85
CA PRO A 19 -14.91 -5.48 -8.68
C PRO A 19 -15.52 -6.89 -8.61
N SER A 20 -16.77 -7.04 -9.05
CA SER A 20 -17.43 -8.33 -9.16
C SER A 20 -16.79 -9.18 -10.27
N GLY A 21 -16.26 -10.32 -9.91
CA GLY A 21 -15.61 -11.24 -10.84
C GLY A 21 -14.16 -10.89 -11.21
N ALA A 22 -13.62 -9.77 -10.74
CA ALA A 22 -12.23 -9.38 -11.02
C ALA A 22 -11.24 -10.48 -10.61
N GLN A 23 -11.41 -11.04 -9.42
CA GLN A 23 -10.55 -12.09 -8.89
C GLN A 23 -10.58 -13.34 -9.78
N GLN A 24 -11.74 -13.83 -10.12
CA GLN A 24 -11.92 -15.11 -10.82
C GLN A 24 -11.53 -15.02 -12.31
N ASN A 25 -11.90 -13.92 -12.96
CA ASN A 25 -11.81 -13.82 -14.42
C ASN A 25 -10.47 -13.23 -14.90
N TYR A 26 -9.76 -12.48 -14.04
CA TYR A 26 -8.56 -11.75 -14.42
C TYR A 26 -7.38 -11.99 -13.50
N LEU A 27 -7.55 -11.79 -12.18
CA LEU A 27 -6.43 -11.83 -11.25
C LEU A 27 -5.93 -13.25 -10.98
N ALA A 28 -6.82 -14.21 -10.70
CA ALA A 28 -6.43 -15.59 -10.45
C ALA A 28 -5.80 -16.25 -11.70
N PRO A 29 -6.38 -16.16 -12.92
CA PRO A 29 -5.77 -16.70 -14.12
C PRO A 29 -4.63 -15.85 -14.70
N ARG A 30 -4.34 -14.65 -14.13
CA ARG A 30 -3.34 -13.70 -14.68
C ARG A 30 -3.63 -13.31 -16.12
N ASN A 31 -4.91 -13.10 -16.46
CA ASN A 31 -5.35 -12.79 -17.82
C ASN A 31 -5.21 -11.29 -18.15
N TYR A 32 -3.97 -10.83 -18.19
CA TYR A 32 -3.59 -9.45 -18.55
C TYR A 32 -2.11 -9.40 -18.96
N ASP A 33 -1.75 -8.49 -19.84
CA ASP A 33 -0.36 -8.15 -20.14
C ASP A 33 0.18 -7.10 -19.15
N VAL A 34 -0.68 -6.15 -18.76
CA VAL A 34 -0.38 -5.10 -17.80
C VAL A 34 -1.57 -4.92 -16.88
N LEU A 35 -1.32 -4.80 -15.59
CA LEU A 35 -2.33 -4.56 -14.57
C LEU A 35 -2.05 -3.25 -13.83
N VAL A 36 -3.06 -2.38 -13.72
CA VAL A 36 -3.05 -1.25 -12.78
C VAL A 36 -3.81 -1.67 -11.55
N TYR A 37 -3.14 -1.69 -10.41
CA TYR A 37 -3.68 -2.23 -9.17
C TYR A 37 -3.24 -1.39 -7.98
N GLN A 38 -4.09 -1.27 -6.97
CA GLN A 38 -3.76 -0.60 -5.72
C GLN A 38 -3.34 -1.62 -4.68
N ILE A 39 -2.19 -1.40 -4.07
CA ILE A 39 -1.67 -2.20 -2.95
C ILE A 39 -1.96 -1.44 -1.66
N HIS A 40 -2.49 -2.13 -0.66
CA HIS A 40 -2.63 -1.59 0.69
C HIS A 40 -1.44 -2.03 1.53
N LEU A 41 -0.64 -1.05 1.96
CA LEU A 41 0.47 -1.27 2.88
C LEU A 41 -0.02 -0.96 4.29
N GLY A 42 0.18 -1.90 5.21
CA GLY A 42 -0.03 -1.67 6.63
C GLY A 42 1.13 -0.91 7.30
N ALA A 43 1.08 -0.80 8.62
CA ALA A 43 2.17 -0.24 9.42
C ALA A 43 3.46 -1.07 9.34
N ASP A 44 3.31 -2.36 9.09
CA ASP A 44 4.42 -3.28 8.92
C ASP A 44 4.92 -3.26 7.47
N PRO A 45 6.24 -3.05 7.23
CA PRO A 45 6.81 -3.06 5.88
C PRO A 45 6.92 -4.46 5.25
N ASP A 46 6.24 -5.46 5.79
CA ASP A 46 6.24 -6.82 5.24
C ASP A 46 5.53 -6.89 3.89
N MET A 47 6.31 -6.95 2.85
CA MET A 47 5.86 -7.01 1.46
C MET A 47 5.80 -8.45 0.90
N PHE A 48 5.96 -9.46 1.75
CA PHE A 48 6.02 -10.85 1.34
C PHE A 48 4.79 -11.31 0.53
N ALA A 49 3.60 -10.91 0.96
CA ALA A 49 2.35 -11.29 0.29
C ALA A 49 2.28 -10.83 -1.17
N TYR A 50 2.92 -9.69 -1.50
CA TYR A 50 2.87 -9.10 -2.83
C TYR A 50 4.05 -9.50 -3.72
N TRP A 51 5.20 -9.88 -3.14
CA TRP A 51 6.43 -10.01 -3.92
C TRP A 51 7.18 -11.32 -3.73
N SER A 52 6.76 -12.19 -2.79
CA SER A 52 7.33 -13.53 -2.68
C SER A 52 6.95 -14.39 -3.87
N SER A 53 7.90 -15.19 -4.37
CA SER A 53 7.66 -16.15 -5.45
C SER A 53 6.64 -17.24 -5.08
N THR A 54 6.45 -17.49 -3.78
CA THR A 54 5.43 -18.43 -3.28
C THR A 54 4.01 -17.90 -3.41
N GLN A 55 3.84 -16.60 -3.64
CA GLN A 55 2.56 -15.92 -3.78
C GLN A 55 2.13 -15.74 -5.25
N THR A 56 2.72 -16.50 -6.17
CA THR A 56 2.37 -16.46 -7.60
C THR A 56 1.21 -17.38 -7.98
N GLN A 57 0.74 -18.25 -7.07
CA GLN A 57 -0.42 -19.10 -7.31
C GLN A 57 -1.73 -18.29 -7.46
N ALA A 58 -2.79 -18.92 -7.91
CA ALA A 58 -4.08 -18.28 -8.25
C ALA A 58 -4.67 -17.44 -7.09
N SER A 59 -4.51 -17.88 -5.84
CA SER A 59 -4.96 -17.17 -4.64
C SER A 59 -3.93 -16.16 -4.09
N GLY A 60 -2.72 -16.14 -4.62
CA GLY A 60 -1.64 -15.28 -4.15
C GLY A 60 -1.71 -13.86 -4.71
N LEU A 61 -1.09 -12.92 -4.02
CA LEU A 61 -1.12 -11.50 -4.34
C LEU A 61 0.10 -11.02 -5.15
N ASN A 62 1.04 -11.92 -5.50
CA ASN A 62 2.12 -11.56 -6.41
C ASN A 62 1.58 -11.51 -7.84
N LEU A 63 0.90 -10.43 -8.17
CA LEU A 63 0.21 -10.24 -9.44
C LEU A 63 1.17 -9.98 -10.61
N ALA A 64 2.42 -9.62 -10.33
CA ALA A 64 3.46 -9.44 -11.33
C ALA A 64 4.17 -10.75 -11.72
N ASN A 65 3.83 -11.87 -11.11
CA ASN A 65 4.57 -13.14 -11.24
C ASN A 65 6.09 -12.98 -10.98
N TYR A 66 6.45 -12.03 -10.14
CA TYR A 66 7.84 -11.73 -9.84
C TYR A 66 8.53 -12.91 -9.15
N ARG A 67 9.71 -13.27 -9.65
CA ARG A 67 10.51 -14.36 -9.13
C ARG A 67 11.97 -13.93 -9.06
N SER A 68 12.45 -13.66 -7.86
CA SER A 68 13.83 -13.28 -7.60
C SER A 68 14.33 -13.96 -6.33
N ARG A 69 15.33 -14.81 -6.45
CA ARG A 69 15.91 -15.50 -5.30
C ARG A 69 16.47 -14.51 -4.25
N ARG A 70 17.05 -13.40 -4.71
CA ARG A 70 17.58 -12.38 -3.80
C ARG A 70 16.47 -11.65 -3.04
N ALA A 71 15.40 -11.28 -3.74
CA ALA A 71 14.24 -10.69 -3.12
C ALA A 71 13.59 -11.66 -2.13
N GLU A 72 13.46 -12.95 -2.47
CA GLU A 72 12.90 -13.98 -1.61
C GLU A 72 13.68 -14.14 -0.30
N ILE A 73 15.02 -14.22 -0.39
CA ILE A 73 15.89 -14.32 0.79
C ILE A 73 15.72 -13.08 1.68
N ALA A 74 15.67 -11.90 1.10
CA ALA A 74 15.52 -10.64 1.85
C ALA A 74 14.16 -10.55 2.55
N LEU A 75 13.07 -10.87 1.84
CA LEU A 75 11.70 -10.87 2.38
C LEU A 75 11.56 -11.89 3.53
N SER A 76 12.01 -13.12 3.31
CA SER A 76 11.92 -14.18 4.32
C SER A 76 12.74 -13.84 5.56
N ALA A 77 13.96 -13.32 5.38
CA ALA A 77 14.81 -12.91 6.49
C ALA A 77 14.26 -11.69 7.24
N GLY A 78 13.64 -10.72 6.54
CA GLY A 78 12.99 -9.58 7.16
C GLY A 78 11.79 -10.01 8.01
N ARG A 79 11.01 -10.95 7.52
CA ARG A 79 9.81 -11.47 8.17
C ARG A 79 10.11 -12.29 9.43
N SER A 80 11.16 -13.11 9.40
CA SER A 80 11.53 -13.98 10.51
C SER A 80 12.37 -13.28 11.59
N ASN A 81 12.81 -12.04 11.37
CA ASN A 81 13.67 -11.33 12.30
C ASN A 81 12.85 -10.44 13.25
N THR A 82 13.09 -10.55 14.56
CA THR A 82 12.44 -9.75 15.60
C THR A 82 13.21 -8.48 15.95
N ASN A 83 14.51 -8.41 15.63
CA ASN A 83 15.30 -7.20 15.83
C ASN A 83 14.94 -6.14 14.79
N PRO A 84 14.46 -4.93 15.18
CA PRO A 84 14.00 -3.92 14.25
C PRO A 84 15.06 -3.45 13.24
N GLU A 85 16.29 -3.26 13.67
CA GLU A 85 17.39 -2.76 12.82
C GLU A 85 17.78 -3.81 11.77
N ALA A 86 17.96 -5.06 12.21
CA ALA A 86 18.25 -6.17 11.31
C ALA A 86 17.11 -6.40 10.32
N ARG A 87 15.87 -6.26 10.76
CA ARG A 87 14.67 -6.34 9.94
C ARG A 87 14.62 -5.24 8.88
N GLN A 88 14.87 -4.01 9.29
CA GLN A 88 14.95 -2.86 8.38
C GLN A 88 16.01 -3.08 7.29
N ALA A 89 17.21 -3.54 7.66
CA ALA A 89 18.27 -3.81 6.70
C ALA A 89 17.86 -4.84 5.65
N ARG A 90 17.06 -5.85 6.02
CA ARG A 90 16.54 -6.86 5.07
C ARG A 90 15.49 -6.27 4.12
N TYR A 91 14.58 -5.45 4.60
CA TYR A 91 13.61 -4.79 3.72
C TYR A 91 14.28 -3.75 2.81
N VAL A 92 15.30 -3.04 3.25
CA VAL A 92 16.12 -2.18 2.40
C VAL A 92 16.80 -2.99 1.28
N ALA A 93 17.39 -4.14 1.61
CA ALA A 93 17.99 -5.03 0.62
C ALA A 93 16.95 -5.55 -0.40
N PHE A 94 15.74 -5.87 0.06
CA PHE A 94 14.62 -6.22 -0.82
C PHE A 94 14.27 -5.08 -1.76
N VAL A 95 14.09 -3.86 -1.26
CA VAL A 95 13.73 -2.67 -2.06
C VAL A 95 14.80 -2.40 -3.13
N HIS A 96 16.07 -2.48 -2.80
CA HIS A 96 17.15 -2.33 -3.79
C HIS A 96 17.09 -3.37 -4.91
N GLN A 97 16.81 -4.64 -4.56
CA GLN A 97 16.66 -5.69 -5.56
C GLN A 97 15.40 -5.49 -6.42
N TRP A 98 14.29 -5.10 -5.79
CA TRP A 98 13.03 -4.82 -6.46
C TRP A 98 13.14 -3.66 -7.45
N LEU A 99 13.81 -2.57 -7.06
CA LEU A 99 14.07 -1.44 -7.95
C LEU A 99 14.95 -1.83 -9.14
N LYS A 100 15.94 -2.69 -8.90
CA LYS A 100 16.83 -3.21 -9.97
C LYS A 100 16.07 -4.08 -10.97
N ASP A 101 15.20 -4.96 -10.48
CA ASP A 101 14.45 -5.91 -11.30
C ASP A 101 13.21 -5.27 -11.94
N CYS A 102 12.71 -4.16 -11.37
CA CYS A 102 11.57 -3.37 -11.82
C CYS A 102 10.32 -4.21 -12.18
N PRO A 103 9.82 -5.08 -11.28
CA PRO A 103 8.64 -5.91 -11.58
C PRO A 103 7.34 -5.11 -11.65
N ALA A 104 7.34 -3.90 -11.14
CA ALA A 104 6.22 -2.96 -11.22
C ALA A 104 6.71 -1.50 -11.14
N ILE A 105 5.85 -0.59 -11.54
CA ILE A 105 6.11 0.86 -11.48
C ILE A 105 5.09 1.49 -10.53
N ALA A 106 5.58 2.12 -9.46
CA ALA A 106 4.74 2.91 -8.59
C ALA A 106 4.28 4.18 -9.31
N LEU A 107 2.98 4.38 -9.42
CA LEU A 107 2.40 5.53 -10.11
C LEU A 107 2.20 6.71 -9.16
N TYR A 108 1.55 6.50 -8.05
CA TYR A 108 1.31 7.49 -6.99
C TYR A 108 0.85 6.83 -5.71
N GLN A 109 0.98 7.54 -4.62
CA GLN A 109 0.39 7.20 -3.33
C GLN A 109 -0.72 8.22 -3.04
N PRO A 110 -1.99 7.79 -2.86
CA PRO A 110 -3.06 8.71 -2.53
C PRO A 110 -2.84 9.27 -1.12
N SER A 111 -3.14 10.56 -0.95
CA SER A 111 -3.15 11.20 0.35
C SER A 111 -4.48 10.97 1.05
N LEU A 112 -4.45 10.65 2.34
CA LEU A 112 -5.64 10.65 3.17
C LEU A 112 -6.00 12.10 3.54
N ILE A 113 -7.16 12.57 3.06
CA ILE A 113 -7.69 13.88 3.44
C ILE A 113 -8.52 13.72 4.71
N TYR A 114 -8.14 14.44 5.75
CA TYR A 114 -8.83 14.44 7.03
C TYR A 114 -9.25 15.85 7.40
N ALA A 115 -10.55 16.05 7.62
CA ALA A 115 -11.11 17.33 8.05
C ALA A 115 -11.75 17.21 9.44
N THR A 116 -11.53 18.20 10.28
CA THR A 116 -12.13 18.30 11.61
C THR A 116 -12.77 19.66 11.79
N GLU A 117 -13.72 19.75 12.73
CA GLU A 117 -14.20 21.04 13.21
C GLU A 117 -13.04 21.85 13.82
N PRO A 118 -13.01 23.18 13.60
CA PRO A 118 -11.92 24.03 14.13
C PRO A 118 -11.76 23.99 15.66
N SER A 119 -12.82 23.62 16.36
CA SER A 119 -12.82 23.47 17.83
C SER A 119 -12.11 22.20 18.31
N VAL A 120 -11.92 21.21 17.44
CA VAL A 120 -11.29 19.92 17.78
C VAL A 120 -9.79 20.03 17.60
N ARG A 121 -9.03 19.77 18.64
CA ARG A 121 -7.57 19.70 18.60
C ARG A 121 -7.12 18.27 18.81
N MET A 122 -6.32 17.78 17.87
CA MET A 122 -5.67 16.48 17.95
C MET A 122 -4.25 16.69 18.48
N LEU A 123 -3.87 16.04 19.57
CA LEU A 123 -2.54 16.20 20.17
C LEU A 123 -1.40 15.57 19.36
N ASN A 124 -1.70 14.64 18.46
CA ASN A 124 -0.69 13.95 17.62
C ASN A 124 -0.90 14.22 16.14
N SER A 125 -1.05 15.47 15.74
CA SER A 125 -1.27 15.87 14.35
C SER A 125 -0.08 15.61 13.41
N GLY A 126 1.06 15.15 13.93
CA GLY A 126 2.28 14.85 13.15
C GLY A 126 2.52 13.36 12.87
N GLU A 127 1.71 12.46 13.37
CA GLU A 127 1.84 11.03 13.08
C GLU A 127 1.33 10.71 11.67
N ALA A 128 2.10 9.91 10.93
CA ALA A 128 1.69 9.43 9.62
C ALA A 128 0.48 8.50 9.77
N LEU A 129 -0.64 8.86 9.17
CA LEU A 129 -1.81 8.00 9.10
C LEU A 129 -1.60 6.98 7.96
N ILE A 130 -1.62 5.71 8.31
CA ILE A 130 -1.43 4.61 7.36
C ILE A 130 -2.76 4.23 6.71
N ASP A 131 -3.84 4.28 7.47
CA ASP A 131 -5.20 4.08 6.99
C ASP A 131 -6.19 5.01 7.68
N ALA A 132 -7.43 5.01 7.19
CA ALA A 132 -8.49 5.85 7.74
C ALA A 132 -8.85 5.51 9.19
N GLY A 133 -8.56 4.30 9.66
CA GLY A 133 -8.83 3.85 11.04
C GLY A 133 -7.82 4.40 12.03
N ASN A 134 -6.56 4.61 11.61
CA ASN A 134 -5.50 5.11 12.48
C ASN A 134 -5.83 6.48 13.11
N ARG A 135 -6.67 7.29 12.47
CA ARG A 135 -7.09 8.58 13.01
C ARG A 135 -7.77 8.48 14.38
N TYR A 136 -8.33 7.32 14.71
CA TYR A 136 -9.04 7.12 15.97
C TYR A 136 -8.16 6.56 17.10
N GLN A 137 -6.94 6.15 16.82
CA GLN A 137 -6.04 5.54 17.82
C GLN A 137 -5.73 6.48 18.99
N ALA A 138 -5.70 7.79 18.73
CA ALA A 138 -5.39 8.81 19.72
C ALA A 138 -6.62 9.60 20.19
N THR A 139 -7.85 9.08 20.00
CA THR A 139 -9.07 9.83 20.37
C THR A 139 -9.14 10.21 21.85
N GLY A 140 -8.56 9.40 22.74
CA GLY A 140 -8.45 9.74 24.17
C GLY A 140 -7.64 11.02 24.46
N ASN A 141 -6.82 11.45 23.50
CA ASN A 141 -6.00 12.66 23.60
C ASN A 141 -6.64 13.88 22.88
N TRP A 142 -7.79 13.69 22.25
CA TRP A 142 -8.45 14.79 21.56
C TRP A 142 -9.09 15.73 22.56
N THR A 143 -9.01 17.01 22.28
CA THR A 143 -9.65 18.05 23.08
C THR A 143 -10.59 18.87 22.20
N SER A 144 -11.70 19.30 22.77
CA SER A 144 -12.60 20.27 22.15
C SER A 144 -12.56 21.57 22.92
N ALA A 145 -12.49 22.69 22.23
CA ALA A 145 -12.62 23.99 22.87
C ALA A 145 -14.05 24.16 23.39
N THR A 146 -14.23 24.11 24.69
CA THR A 146 -15.52 24.38 25.33
C THR A 146 -15.57 25.84 25.77
N ARG A 147 -16.70 26.50 25.50
CA ARG A 147 -16.99 27.84 26.03
C ARG A 147 -17.93 27.68 27.20
N MET A 148 -17.55 28.21 28.36
CA MET A 148 -18.51 28.36 29.46
C MET A 148 -19.58 29.34 29.03
N VAL A 149 -20.82 28.90 28.99
CA VAL A 149 -21.97 29.77 28.81
C VAL A 149 -22.56 29.98 30.22
N MET A 150 -22.48 31.20 30.75
CA MET A 150 -23.25 31.54 31.91
C MET A 150 -24.73 31.55 31.53
N THR A 151 -25.49 30.60 32.02
CA THR A 151 -26.94 30.71 32.04
C THR A 151 -27.31 31.62 33.20
N THR A 152 -27.73 32.83 32.90
CA THR A 152 -28.44 33.68 33.85
C THR A 152 -29.76 33.02 34.25
N PRO A 153 -30.11 32.95 35.56
CA PRO A 153 -31.35 32.34 36.00
C PRO A 153 -32.59 33.11 35.50
#